data_90e56951857887520a243c1e84b24a49
#
_entry.id   90e56951857887520a243c1e84b24a49
#
_cell.length_a   1.000
_cell.length_b   1.000
_cell.length_c   1.000
_cell.angle_alpha   90.00
_cell.angle_beta   90.00
_cell.angle_gamma   90.00
#
_symmetry.space_group_name_H-M   'P 1'
#
loop_
_entity.id
_entity.type
_entity.pdbx_description
1 polymer ?
#
loop_
_entity_poly.entity_id
_entity_poly.type
_entity_poly.pdbx_seq_one_letter_code
_entity_poly.pdbx_strand_id
1 'polypeptide(L)' 'MSRALHDLAPGYYWYSVEGDPYCVMHIHDNGRARLMGTDVEVSVEDIAALIQRGCNFFWIEPPVLNAAD' A
#
# COMPACT_ATOMS: atom_id res chain seq x y z
N MET A 1 -10.90 20.41 3.99
CA MET A 1 -9.74 19.72 3.76
C MET A 1 -9.98 18.23 3.60
N SER A 2 -9.50 17.70 2.57
CA SER A 2 -9.75 16.30 2.36
C SER A 2 -8.67 15.49 3.06
N ARG A 3 -9.02 14.31 3.47
CA ARG A 3 -8.05 13.41 4.00
C ARG A 3 -8.29 12.06 3.38
N ALA A 4 -7.26 11.27 3.39
CA ALA A 4 -7.37 9.94 2.85
C ALA A 4 -8.36 9.14 3.67
N LEU A 5 -9.00 8.19 3.02
CA LEU A 5 -9.94 7.31 3.69
C LEU A 5 -9.22 6.25 4.52
N HIS A 6 -7.92 6.19 4.42
CA HIS A 6 -7.12 5.26 5.19
C HIS A 6 -5.90 5.99 5.73
N ASP A 7 -5.23 5.37 6.67
CA ASP A 7 -4.11 6.00 7.36
C ASP A 7 -2.76 5.50 6.89
N LEU A 8 -2.72 4.76 5.79
CA LEU A 8 -1.45 4.23 5.30
C LEU A 8 -0.63 5.35 4.68
N ALA A 9 0.59 5.49 5.14
CA ALA A 9 1.50 6.48 4.58
C ALA A 9 1.95 6.04 3.19
N PRO A 10 2.36 6.99 2.35
CA PRO A 10 2.90 6.61 1.04
C PRO A 10 4.10 5.69 1.21
N GLY A 11 4.19 4.71 0.35
CA GLY A 11 5.29 3.77 0.40
C GLY A 11 4.87 2.40 -0.07
N TYR A 12 5.68 1.42 0.25
CA TYR A 12 5.46 0.06 -0.19
C TYR A 12 5.00 -0.80 0.97
N TYR A 13 4.08 -1.72 0.67
CA TYR A 13 3.50 -2.58 1.68
C TYR A 13 3.35 -3.99 1.16
N TRP A 14 3.61 -4.96 2.04
CA TRP A 14 3.12 -6.31 1.83
C TRP A 14 1.67 -6.33 2.23
N TYR A 15 0.84 -7.02 1.45
CA TYR A 15 -0.55 -7.17 1.82
C TYR A 15 -1.06 -8.52 1.38
N SER A 16 -2.08 -9.00 2.08
CA SER A 16 -2.74 -10.23 1.69
C SER A 16 -4.22 -10.09 1.95
N VAL A 17 -5.00 -10.78 1.14
CA VAL A 17 -6.45 -10.75 1.24
C VAL A 17 -6.90 -12.15 1.57
N GLU A 18 -7.41 -12.33 2.78
CA GLU A 18 -8.10 -13.56 3.18
C GLU A 18 -7.32 -14.83 2.83
N GLY A 19 -6.06 -14.85 3.21
CA GLY A 19 -5.28 -16.05 3.01
C GLY A 19 -4.57 -16.17 1.69
N ASP A 20 -4.75 -15.20 0.81
CA ASP A 20 -4.01 -15.20 -0.44
C ASP A 20 -2.52 -14.98 -0.19
N PRO A 21 -1.68 -15.37 -1.13
CA PRO A 21 -0.27 -15.08 -0.98
C PRO A 21 -0.04 -13.58 -0.85
N TYR A 22 1.00 -13.22 -0.14
CA TYR A 22 1.32 -11.81 0.03
C TYR A 22 1.79 -11.22 -1.28
N CYS A 23 1.37 -10.01 -1.52
CA CYS A 23 1.76 -9.22 -2.68
C CYS A 23 2.27 -7.87 -2.21
N VAL A 24 2.86 -7.12 -3.12
CA VAL A 24 3.40 -5.81 -2.78
C VAL A 24 2.51 -4.76 -3.42
N MET A 25 2.19 -3.74 -2.64
CA MET A 25 1.39 -2.63 -3.12
C MET A 25 2.16 -1.33 -2.86
N HIS A 26 2.17 -0.45 -3.84
CA HIS A 26 2.81 0.86 -3.71
C HIS A 26 1.73 1.91 -3.53
N ILE A 27 1.73 2.58 -2.39
CA ILE A 27 0.76 3.62 -2.11
C ILE A 27 1.40 4.96 -2.44
N HIS A 28 0.70 5.72 -3.27
CA HIS A 28 1.19 7.02 -3.74
C HIS A 28 0.82 8.13 -2.76
N ASP A 29 1.37 9.31 -3.00
CA ASP A 29 1.12 10.44 -2.13
C ASP A 29 -0.34 10.81 -2.04
N ASN A 30 -1.11 10.56 -3.09
CA ASN A 30 -2.51 10.91 -3.09
C ASN A 30 -3.40 9.82 -2.48
N GLY A 31 -2.80 8.79 -1.92
CA GLY A 31 -3.57 7.72 -1.27
C GLY A 31 -3.97 6.59 -2.20
N ARG A 32 -3.80 6.76 -3.49
CA ARG A 32 -4.08 5.68 -4.43
C ARG A 32 -2.91 4.73 -4.46
N ALA A 33 -3.11 3.57 -5.02
CA ALA A 33 -2.07 2.56 -5.01
C ALA A 33 -2.01 1.83 -6.33
N ARG A 34 -0.91 1.12 -6.51
CA ARG A 34 -0.72 0.25 -7.66
C ARG A 34 -0.21 -1.08 -7.15
N LEU A 35 -0.76 -2.16 -7.69
CA LEU A 35 -0.24 -3.48 -7.40
C LEU A 35 1.04 -3.68 -8.19
N MET A 36 2.12 -3.91 -7.47
CA MET A 36 3.42 -4.04 -8.11
C MET A 36 3.43 -5.25 -9.02
N GLY A 37 4.08 -5.08 -10.16
CA GLY A 37 4.11 -6.15 -11.14
C GLY A 37 2.91 -6.21 -12.05
N THR A 38 1.97 -5.29 -11.90
CA THR A 38 0.78 -5.25 -12.75
C THR A 38 0.45 -3.82 -13.08
N ASP A 39 -0.53 -3.64 -13.95
CA ASP A 39 -1.05 -2.32 -14.26
C ASP A 39 -2.29 -1.99 -13.45
N VAL A 40 -2.61 -2.80 -12.46
CA VAL A 40 -3.82 -2.59 -11.68
C VAL A 40 -3.61 -1.45 -10.71
N GLU A 41 -4.52 -0.49 -10.74
CA GLU A 41 -4.52 0.60 -9.77
C GLU A 41 -5.68 0.44 -8.82
N VAL A 42 -5.45 0.84 -7.58
CA VAL A 42 -6.43 0.69 -6.52
C VAL A 42 -6.79 2.07 -6.03
N SER A 43 -8.08 2.36 -5.98
CA SER A 43 -8.53 3.67 -5.51
C SER A 43 -8.42 3.77 -4.00
N VAL A 44 -8.51 5.00 -3.50
CA VAL A 44 -8.47 5.23 -2.06
C VAL A 44 -9.61 4.48 -1.39
N GLU A 45 -10.79 4.51 -2.00
CA GLU A 45 -11.93 3.81 -1.44
C GLU A 45 -11.70 2.31 -1.36
N ASP A 46 -11.09 1.75 -2.38
CA ASP A 46 -10.83 0.32 -2.38
C ASP A 46 -9.84 -0.06 -1.29
N ILE A 47 -8.83 0.76 -1.07
CA ILE A 47 -7.87 0.50 -0.02
C ILE A 47 -8.56 0.54 1.34
N ALA A 48 -9.40 1.53 1.55
CA ALA A 48 -10.13 1.62 2.80
C ALA A 48 -11.02 0.41 3.02
N ALA A 49 -11.66 -0.07 1.96
CA ALA A 49 -12.50 -1.24 2.06
C ALA A 49 -11.68 -2.48 2.42
N LEU A 50 -10.49 -2.62 1.84
CA LEU A 50 -9.64 -3.75 2.18
C LEU A 50 -9.25 -3.73 3.65
N ILE A 51 -8.93 -2.55 4.16
CA ILE A 51 -8.57 -2.43 5.56
C ILE A 51 -9.76 -2.81 6.45
N GLN A 52 -10.95 -2.37 6.09
CA GLN A 52 -12.14 -2.71 6.86
C GLN A 52 -12.44 -4.18 6.84
N ARG A 53 -12.03 -4.87 5.78
CA ARG A 53 -12.23 -6.30 5.70
C ARG A 53 -11.17 -7.09 6.48
N GLY A 54 -10.23 -6.39 7.08
CA GLY A 54 -9.22 -7.06 7.88
C GLY A 54 -7.98 -7.47 7.14
N CYS A 55 -7.77 -6.92 5.95
CA CYS A 55 -6.55 -7.24 5.24
C CYS A 55 -5.34 -6.71 6.00
N ASN A 56 -4.28 -7.48 5.97
CA ASN A 56 -3.07 -7.11 6.66
C ASN A 56 -2.15 -6.33 5.72
N PHE A 57 -1.64 -5.22 6.21
CA PHE A 57 -0.66 -4.41 5.49
C PHE A 57 0.57 -4.29 6.35
N PHE A 58 1.71 -4.66 5.80
CA PHE A 58 2.98 -4.57 6.52
C PHE A 58 3.91 -3.64 5.77
N TRP A 59 4.36 -2.62 6.46
CA TRP A 59 5.26 -1.61 5.88
C TRP A 59 6.56 -2.26 5.43
N ILE A 60 6.99 -1.91 4.22
CA ILE A 60 8.29 -2.33 3.72
C ILE A 60 9.21 -1.14 3.85
N GLU A 61 10.19 -1.26 4.68
CA GLU A 61 11.10 -0.16 4.89
C GLU A 61 11.95 0.05 3.65
N PRO A 62 12.00 1.29 3.14
CA PRO A 62 12.81 1.52 1.95
C PRO A 62 14.28 1.29 2.24
N PRO A 63 15.04 0.89 1.23
CA PRO A 63 16.46 0.70 1.45
C PRO A 63 17.11 2.01 1.82
N VAL A 64 18.07 1.92 2.69
CA VAL A 64 18.84 3.10 3.05
C VAL A 64 19.87 3.30 1.97
N LEU A 65 19.67 4.33 1.18
CA LEU A 65 20.64 4.68 0.16
C LEU A 65 21.67 5.56 0.79
N ASN A 66 22.69 4.93 1.23
CA ASN A 66 23.69 5.64 1.94
C ASN A 66 24.64 6.26 0.96
N ALA A 67 24.35 7.47 0.64
CA ALA A 67 25.07 8.10 -0.45
C ALA A 67 26.56 8.15 -0.21
N ALA A 68 26.94 8.13 1.01
CA ALA A 68 28.36 8.19 1.30
C ALA A 68 29.06 6.90 0.97
N ASP A 69 28.34 5.94 0.72
CA ASP A 69 28.91 4.64 0.51
C ASP A 69 29.36 4.43 -0.83
#